data_7b04c9377b613e43c23e738d9c959603
#
_entry.id   7b04c9377b613e43c23e738d9c959603
#
_cell.length_a   1.000
_cell.length_b   1.000
_cell.length_c   1.000
_cell.angle_alpha   90.00
_cell.angle_beta   90.00
_cell.angle_gamma   90.00
#
_symmetry.space_group_name_H-M   'P 1'
#
loop_
_entity.id
_entity.type
_entity.pdbx_description
1 polymer ?
#
loop_
_entity_poly.entity_id
_entity_poly.type
_entity_poly.pdbx_seq_one_letter_code
_entity_poly.pdbx_strand_id
1 'polypeptide(L)'
;MNQRTHPPAETPAPQQPPEPTLTQSAVSGRDREFLPAALEILETPPPPIPVAMMLTICAFFAAALIWSFYGRLDVHAVAQGKIERVGRAKVVQPLDPGKIAAIRVAIGDHVKAGQLVFELDPAEALADADAQRDAANSALAEVDRRLTETEVARRFQHDMVENAAAARAAIQAVAADPLSHVDWEPAIPQSFRIRESAVLSADLFQLVDTLLSLDKQQAQKTATLQRLQMSISFQNNLLVTLTERVSTRQESLDKAIGTKINLYDAKEELERSQAALASDQGQLIETDAAVKELESEKVKTISAFIAENQNKQLDAARKADEAREGVAKAQARLNRTKILAPIDGVVQQMSVTTIGQVVTTGQELAVFSPSDGALQVEALVANLDIGFIRVGQDVAVKVDAFPFTRFGVLRGKVERIAAEAVDEQTAKRALSDATTAGSPNGSPASAPGQAQSFVFPVTVSLEQTSIDIDGKPTPLAPGMTVTAEIKTDSRRVIDYLISPLAKMSSEALRER
;
A
#
# COMPACT_ATOMS: atom_id res chain seq x y z
N MET A 1 -31.66 -1.06 59.08
CA MET A 1 -33.07 -1.08 59.46
C MET A 1 -33.59 -2.39 58.96
N ASN A 2 -33.45 -3.40 59.81
CA ASN A 2 -34.44 -4.05 60.67
C ASN A 2 -35.77 -4.26 59.96
N GLN A 3 -36.16 -5.51 59.66
CA GLN A 3 -36.84 -6.38 60.63
C GLN A 3 -36.92 -7.83 60.17
N ARG A 4 -36.59 -8.69 61.12
CA ARG A 4 -36.89 -10.10 61.16
C ARG A 4 -38.41 -10.32 61.36
N THR A 5 -39.00 -11.38 60.80
CA THR A 5 -40.17 -12.04 61.41
C THR A 5 -40.02 -13.55 61.25
N HIS A 6 -40.18 -14.21 62.37
CA HIS A 6 -40.10 -15.64 62.67
C HIS A 6 -41.30 -16.39 62.11
N PRO A 7 -41.21 -17.72 61.96
CA PRO A 7 -42.34 -18.59 61.59
C PRO A 7 -43.15 -19.01 62.81
N PRO A 8 -44.41 -19.34 62.65
CA PRO A 8 -45.25 -19.94 63.74
C PRO A 8 -45.25 -21.48 63.71
N ALA A 9 -45.48 -22.01 64.88
CA ALA A 9 -45.34 -23.33 65.37
C ALA A 9 -46.25 -24.40 64.76
N GLU A 10 -45.75 -25.62 64.85
CA GLU A 10 -46.45 -26.91 64.65
C GLU A 10 -47.63 -27.15 65.59
N THR A 11 -48.66 -27.74 65.02
CA THR A 11 -49.75 -28.33 65.79
C THR A 11 -49.85 -29.84 65.48
N PRO A 12 -49.99 -30.74 66.48
CA PRO A 12 -49.86 -32.17 66.23
C PRO A 12 -51.18 -32.81 65.77
N ALA A 13 -51.01 -33.81 64.86
CA ALA A 13 -52.11 -34.63 64.32
C ALA A 13 -52.63 -35.69 65.34
N PRO A 14 -53.90 -36.02 65.26
CA PRO A 14 -54.51 -37.03 66.16
C PRO A 14 -54.18 -38.45 65.75
N GLN A 15 -53.96 -39.31 66.76
CA GLN A 15 -53.73 -40.73 66.66
C GLN A 15 -55.00 -41.50 66.22
N GLN A 16 -54.86 -42.36 65.22
CA GLN A 16 -55.86 -43.38 64.87
C GLN A 16 -55.69 -44.67 65.70
N PRO A 17 -56.78 -45.36 66.03
CA PRO A 17 -56.71 -46.60 66.81
C PRO A 17 -56.31 -47.80 65.96
N PRO A 18 -55.84 -48.92 66.61
CA PRO A 18 -55.29 -50.07 65.92
C PRO A 18 -56.36 -50.97 65.25
N GLU A 19 -56.07 -51.36 64.00
CA GLU A 19 -56.88 -52.38 63.30
C GLU A 19 -56.56 -53.79 63.79
N PRO A 20 -57.54 -54.70 63.82
CA PRO A 20 -57.30 -56.08 64.30
C PRO A 20 -56.61 -56.92 63.25
N THR A 21 -55.58 -57.62 63.66
CA THR A 21 -54.87 -58.66 62.92
C THR A 21 -55.74 -59.86 62.71
N LEU A 22 -56.23 -60.08 61.45
CA LEU A 22 -56.81 -61.34 61.05
C LEU A 22 -55.74 -62.35 60.72
N THR A 23 -55.56 -63.31 61.59
CA THR A 23 -54.79 -64.55 61.41
C THR A 23 -55.45 -65.37 60.29
N GLN A 24 -54.85 -65.41 59.10
CA GLN A 24 -55.28 -66.39 58.07
C GLN A 24 -54.73 -67.76 58.46
N SER A 25 -55.70 -68.63 58.91
CA SER A 25 -55.44 -70.05 59.03
C SER A 25 -55.23 -70.64 57.63
N ALA A 26 -54.12 -71.30 57.41
CA ALA A 26 -53.90 -72.09 56.19
C ALA A 26 -54.94 -73.24 56.12
N VAL A 27 -55.79 -73.17 55.16
CA VAL A 27 -56.76 -74.25 54.83
C VAL A 27 -55.98 -75.42 54.27
N SER A 28 -56.09 -76.58 54.91
CA SER A 28 -55.48 -77.84 54.55
C SER A 28 -55.95 -78.32 53.18
N GLY A 29 -55.08 -78.83 52.35
CA GLY A 29 -55.34 -79.27 50.97
C GLY A 29 -56.36 -80.40 50.80
N ARG A 30 -57.12 -80.80 51.88
CA ARG A 30 -58.17 -81.81 51.84
C ARG A 30 -59.62 -81.25 51.78
N ASP A 31 -59.81 -79.95 52.00
CA ASP A 31 -61.13 -79.30 51.97
C ASP A 31 -61.52 -78.70 50.66
N ARG A 32 -60.72 -78.90 49.61
CA ARG A 32 -60.90 -78.32 48.24
C ARG A 32 -61.90 -79.12 47.37
N GLU A 33 -62.28 -80.35 47.74
CA GLU A 33 -63.16 -81.19 46.90
C GLU A 33 -64.67 -80.85 47.02
N PHE A 34 -65.06 -79.85 47.80
CA PHE A 34 -66.45 -79.48 48.01
C PHE A 34 -66.83 -78.04 47.69
N LEU A 35 -66.01 -77.34 47.01
CA LEU A 35 -66.28 -75.96 46.60
C LEU A 35 -67.08 -75.91 45.31
N PRO A 36 -68.14 -75.07 45.19
CA PRO A 36 -68.83 -74.84 43.92
C PRO A 36 -67.86 -74.42 42.84
N ALA A 37 -67.97 -74.89 41.58
CA ALA A 37 -67.10 -74.72 40.45
C ALA A 37 -66.69 -73.24 40.12
N ALA A 38 -67.45 -72.29 40.60
CA ALA A 38 -67.19 -70.85 40.48
C ALA A 38 -66.14 -70.33 41.46
N LEU A 39 -65.91 -70.96 42.60
CA LEU A 39 -64.94 -70.57 43.62
C LEU A 39 -63.59 -71.28 43.42
N GLU A 40 -63.59 -72.47 42.80
CA GLU A 40 -62.37 -73.24 42.45
C GLU A 40 -61.50 -72.54 41.47
N ILE A 41 -62.08 -71.75 40.56
CA ILE A 41 -61.34 -70.92 39.57
C ILE A 41 -60.66 -69.72 40.23
N LEU A 42 -61.15 -69.22 41.33
CA LEU A 42 -60.59 -68.04 42.03
C LEU A 42 -59.40 -68.38 42.93
N GLU A 43 -59.32 -69.63 43.47
CA GLU A 43 -58.31 -70.06 44.42
C GLU A 43 -57.19 -70.96 43.83
N THR A 44 -57.32 -71.37 42.57
CA THR A 44 -56.27 -72.14 41.94
C THR A 44 -55.12 -71.23 41.55
N PRO A 45 -53.88 -71.44 42.08
CA PRO A 45 -52.74 -70.64 41.65
C PRO A 45 -52.53 -70.86 40.15
N PRO A 46 -52.31 -69.75 39.42
CA PRO A 46 -52.14 -69.89 37.93
C PRO A 46 -50.99 -70.85 37.63
N PRO A 47 -51.15 -71.72 36.61
CA PRO A 47 -50.16 -72.71 36.28
C PRO A 47 -48.79 -71.98 35.95
N PRO A 48 -47.64 -72.49 36.40
CA PRO A 48 -46.38 -71.81 36.37
C PRO A 48 -45.88 -71.49 34.92
N ILE A 49 -46.34 -72.27 33.94
CA ILE A 49 -45.91 -72.09 32.56
C ILE A 49 -46.44 -70.83 31.87
N PRO A 50 -47.77 -70.50 31.90
CA PRO A 50 -48.26 -69.25 31.30
C PRO A 50 -47.81 -68.01 32.09
N VAL A 51 -47.62 -68.11 33.44
CA VAL A 51 -47.01 -67.00 34.20
C VAL A 51 -45.57 -66.76 33.88
N ALA A 52 -44.75 -67.83 33.72
CA ALA A 52 -43.40 -67.74 33.27
C ALA A 52 -43.32 -67.13 31.88
N MET A 53 -44.22 -67.57 30.97
CA MET A 53 -44.25 -67.02 29.58
C MET A 53 -44.68 -65.53 29.60
N MET A 54 -45.67 -65.16 30.42
CA MET A 54 -46.06 -63.74 30.61
C MET A 54 -44.90 -62.88 31.17
N LEU A 55 -44.18 -63.41 32.19
CA LEU A 55 -43.02 -62.74 32.76
C LEU A 55 -41.85 -62.60 31.75
N THR A 56 -41.62 -63.63 30.95
CA THR A 56 -40.54 -63.52 29.90
C THR A 56 -40.91 -62.52 28.83
N ILE A 57 -42.20 -62.44 28.41
CA ILE A 57 -42.66 -61.43 27.46
C ILE A 57 -42.52 -60.02 28.06
N CYS A 58 -42.96 -59.84 29.35
CA CYS A 58 -42.84 -58.59 30.09
C CYS A 58 -41.33 -58.19 30.24
N ALA A 59 -40.48 -59.15 30.60
CA ALA A 59 -39.04 -58.92 30.72
C ALA A 59 -38.42 -58.51 29.40
N PHE A 60 -38.80 -59.19 28.29
CA PHE A 60 -38.35 -58.83 26.95
C PHE A 60 -38.82 -57.43 26.52
N PHE A 61 -40.08 -57.11 26.82
CA PHE A 61 -40.62 -55.79 26.54
C PHE A 61 -39.96 -54.71 27.39
N ALA A 62 -39.68 -54.98 28.66
CA ALA A 62 -38.95 -54.08 29.54
C ALA A 62 -37.47 -53.86 29.04
N ALA A 63 -36.83 -54.97 28.64
CA ALA A 63 -35.50 -54.92 28.05
C ALA A 63 -35.47 -54.10 26.74
N ALA A 64 -36.47 -54.30 25.89
CA ALA A 64 -36.62 -53.55 24.64
C ALA A 64 -36.85 -52.03 24.91
N LEU A 65 -37.65 -51.67 25.92
CA LEU A 65 -37.85 -50.29 26.34
C LEU A 65 -36.58 -49.67 26.90
N ILE A 66 -35.88 -50.42 27.77
CA ILE A 66 -34.57 -50.00 28.28
C ILE A 66 -33.57 -49.77 27.14
N TRP A 67 -33.46 -50.72 26.23
CA TRP A 67 -32.62 -50.56 25.05
C TRP A 67 -33.02 -49.38 24.18
N SER A 68 -34.31 -49.14 23.95
CA SER A 68 -34.87 -48.03 23.22
C SER A 68 -34.60 -46.68 23.89
N PHE A 69 -34.49 -46.66 25.23
CA PHE A 69 -34.15 -45.46 26.01
C PHE A 69 -32.64 -45.12 25.97
N TYR A 70 -31.76 -46.15 26.03
CA TYR A 70 -30.31 -45.94 25.95
C TYR A 70 -29.78 -45.89 24.54
N GLY A 71 -30.43 -46.51 23.57
CA GLY A 71 -30.08 -46.49 22.16
C GLY A 71 -30.21 -45.10 21.59
N ARG A 72 -29.13 -44.61 20.95
CA ARG A 72 -29.08 -43.31 20.27
C ARG A 72 -28.88 -43.54 18.78
N LEU A 73 -29.64 -42.82 17.98
CA LEU A 73 -29.48 -42.72 16.53
C LEU A 73 -28.98 -41.32 16.19
N ASP A 74 -27.91 -41.26 15.41
CA ASP A 74 -27.40 -40.00 14.94
C ASP A 74 -28.32 -39.42 13.85
N VAL A 75 -28.58 -38.12 13.93
CA VAL A 75 -29.36 -37.37 12.93
C VAL A 75 -28.37 -36.59 12.07
N HIS A 76 -28.49 -36.77 10.78
CA HIS A 76 -27.62 -36.11 9.82
C HIS A 76 -28.43 -35.17 8.93
N ALA A 77 -27.94 -33.95 8.74
CA ALA A 77 -28.39 -33.06 7.68
C ALA A 77 -27.58 -33.39 6.42
N VAL A 78 -28.30 -33.65 5.33
CA VAL A 78 -27.65 -34.01 4.04
C VAL A 78 -27.62 -32.78 3.14
N ALA A 79 -26.43 -32.41 2.69
CA ALA A 79 -26.21 -31.27 1.85
C ALA A 79 -25.38 -31.65 0.62
N GLN A 80 -25.79 -31.21 -0.56
CA GLN A 80 -24.99 -31.33 -1.77
C GLN A 80 -23.93 -30.22 -1.81
N GLY A 81 -22.73 -30.52 -2.28
CA GLY A 81 -21.64 -29.59 -2.35
C GLY A 81 -20.61 -29.96 -3.41
N LYS A 82 -19.55 -29.16 -3.44
CA LYS A 82 -18.37 -29.42 -4.27
C LYS A 82 -17.09 -29.20 -3.48
N ILE A 83 -16.04 -29.88 -3.90
CA ILE A 83 -14.70 -29.67 -3.39
C ILE A 83 -14.12 -28.42 -4.05
N GLU A 84 -13.69 -27.47 -3.23
CA GLU A 84 -12.99 -26.26 -3.67
C GLU A 84 -11.63 -26.14 -2.96
N ARG A 85 -10.72 -25.40 -3.54
CA ARG A 85 -9.49 -25.01 -2.84
C ARG A 85 -9.73 -23.80 -1.95
N VAL A 86 -9.12 -23.80 -0.79
CA VAL A 86 -9.07 -22.62 0.08
C VAL A 86 -8.27 -21.53 -0.64
N GLY A 87 -8.94 -20.41 -0.91
CA GLY A 87 -8.37 -19.28 -1.62
C GLY A 87 -9.17 -18.95 -2.87
N ARG A 88 -9.51 -17.68 -3.00
CA ARG A 88 -10.21 -17.20 -4.19
C ARG A 88 -9.24 -17.10 -5.35
N ALA A 89 -9.67 -17.47 -6.54
CA ALA A 89 -8.95 -17.19 -7.76
C ALA A 89 -8.57 -15.71 -7.87
N LYS A 90 -7.35 -15.43 -8.32
CA LYS A 90 -6.83 -14.07 -8.48
C LYS A 90 -6.84 -13.70 -9.96
N VAL A 91 -7.51 -12.59 -10.24
CA VAL A 91 -7.53 -12.02 -11.58
C VAL A 91 -6.32 -11.11 -11.74
N VAL A 92 -5.60 -11.27 -12.83
CA VAL A 92 -4.49 -10.38 -13.21
C VAL A 92 -4.95 -9.43 -14.30
N GLN A 93 -4.74 -8.13 -14.05
CA GLN A 93 -5.16 -7.03 -14.90
C GLN A 93 -4.01 -6.03 -15.05
N PRO A 94 -3.81 -5.42 -16.23
CA PRO A 94 -2.83 -4.36 -16.41
C PRO A 94 -3.32 -3.06 -15.78
N LEU A 95 -2.40 -2.29 -15.20
CA LEU A 95 -2.68 -0.95 -14.70
C LEU A 95 -2.61 0.11 -15.80
N ASP A 96 -1.74 -0.10 -16.78
CA ASP A 96 -1.56 0.79 -17.92
C ASP A 96 -2.00 0.08 -19.22
N PRO A 97 -2.58 0.77 -20.19
CA PRO A 97 -2.89 0.19 -21.48
C PRO A 97 -1.59 -0.07 -22.26
N GLY A 98 -1.60 -1.08 -23.12
CA GLY A 98 -0.42 -1.40 -23.93
C GLY A 98 -0.64 -2.53 -24.90
N LYS A 99 0.36 -2.80 -25.72
CA LYS A 99 0.40 -3.93 -26.65
C LYS A 99 1.15 -5.09 -25.99
N ILE A 100 0.62 -6.30 -26.09
CA ILE A 100 1.30 -7.51 -25.60
C ILE A 100 2.55 -7.79 -26.45
N ALA A 101 3.73 -7.73 -25.84
CA ALA A 101 4.99 -8.08 -26.48
C ALA A 101 5.31 -9.58 -26.34
N ALA A 102 5.02 -10.17 -25.16
CA ALA A 102 5.26 -11.58 -24.94
C ALA A 102 4.26 -12.18 -23.94
N ILE A 103 3.94 -13.47 -24.15
CA ILE A 103 3.16 -14.30 -23.25
C ILE A 103 4.08 -15.44 -22.82
N ARG A 104 4.30 -15.59 -21.50
CA ARG A 104 5.29 -16.52 -20.93
C ARG A 104 4.68 -17.77 -20.30
N VAL A 105 3.35 -17.87 -20.30
CA VAL A 105 2.61 -18.97 -19.67
C VAL A 105 1.47 -19.43 -20.57
N ALA A 106 1.05 -20.67 -20.36
CA ALA A 106 -0.12 -21.28 -21.00
C ALA A 106 -1.16 -21.71 -19.95
N ILE A 107 -2.39 -21.98 -20.39
CA ILE A 107 -3.44 -22.52 -19.52
C ILE A 107 -2.99 -23.87 -18.96
N GLY A 108 -3.08 -24.05 -17.65
CA GLY A 108 -2.63 -25.25 -16.94
C GLY A 108 -1.20 -25.17 -16.39
N ASP A 109 -0.42 -24.15 -16.74
CA ASP A 109 0.95 -24.00 -16.22
C ASP A 109 0.95 -23.64 -14.73
N HIS A 110 1.94 -24.20 -14.01
CA HIS A 110 2.22 -23.84 -12.64
C HIS A 110 3.15 -22.64 -12.60
N VAL A 111 2.76 -21.59 -11.87
CA VAL A 111 3.53 -20.36 -11.72
C VAL A 111 3.83 -20.08 -10.25
N LYS A 112 4.94 -19.41 -10.00
CA LYS A 112 5.31 -18.89 -8.67
C LYS A 112 4.93 -17.41 -8.54
N ALA A 113 4.64 -16.99 -7.35
CA ALA A 113 4.45 -15.56 -7.04
C ALA A 113 5.66 -14.73 -7.51
N GLY A 114 5.41 -13.62 -8.20
CA GLY A 114 6.46 -12.81 -8.80
C GLY A 114 7.05 -13.32 -10.12
N GLN A 115 6.61 -14.46 -10.65
CA GLN A 115 7.01 -14.94 -11.97
C GLN A 115 6.41 -14.08 -13.07
N LEU A 116 7.19 -13.73 -14.10
CA LEU A 116 6.74 -12.99 -15.27
C LEU A 116 5.74 -13.81 -16.09
N VAL A 117 4.55 -13.27 -16.28
CA VAL A 117 3.44 -13.91 -16.99
C VAL A 117 3.22 -13.26 -18.36
N PHE A 118 3.03 -11.96 -18.37
CA PHE A 118 2.88 -11.16 -19.60
C PHE A 118 3.89 -10.02 -19.60
N GLU A 119 4.29 -9.63 -20.79
CA GLU A 119 5.14 -8.49 -21.02
C GLU A 119 4.45 -7.55 -22.02
N LEU A 120 4.18 -6.32 -21.61
CA LEU A 120 3.72 -5.26 -22.49
C LEU A 120 4.92 -4.68 -23.24
N ASP A 121 4.69 -4.08 -24.39
CA ASP A 121 5.72 -3.39 -25.15
C ASP A 121 6.34 -2.26 -24.32
N PRO A 122 7.62 -2.37 -23.94
CA PRO A 122 8.25 -1.40 -23.06
C PRO A 122 8.78 -0.17 -23.79
N ALA A 123 8.72 -0.10 -25.13
CA ALA A 123 9.45 0.88 -25.92
C ALA A 123 9.11 2.32 -25.53
N GLU A 124 7.84 2.65 -25.38
CA GLU A 124 7.39 3.98 -24.95
C GLU A 124 7.80 4.29 -23.52
N ALA A 125 7.58 3.34 -22.60
CA ALA A 125 7.92 3.51 -21.19
C ALA A 125 9.43 3.60 -20.95
N LEU A 126 10.24 2.88 -21.77
CA LEU A 126 11.70 2.96 -21.72
C LEU A 126 12.19 4.32 -22.21
N ALA A 127 11.68 4.78 -23.36
CA ALA A 127 12.03 6.10 -23.92
C ALA A 127 11.66 7.23 -22.94
N ASP A 128 10.50 7.15 -22.28
CA ASP A 128 10.09 8.12 -21.26
C ASP A 128 11.03 8.08 -20.04
N ALA A 129 11.39 6.89 -19.56
CA ALA A 129 12.32 6.74 -18.45
C ALA A 129 13.72 7.29 -18.78
N ASP A 130 14.21 7.07 -20.00
CA ASP A 130 15.49 7.59 -20.44
C ASP A 130 15.44 9.12 -20.61
N ALA A 131 14.37 9.68 -21.16
CA ALA A 131 14.17 11.13 -21.29
C ALA A 131 14.15 11.82 -19.91
N GLN A 132 13.44 11.25 -18.93
CA GLN A 132 13.41 11.79 -17.58
C GLN A 132 14.78 11.68 -16.88
N ARG A 133 15.50 10.60 -17.12
CA ARG A 133 16.86 10.42 -16.59
C ARG A 133 17.83 11.45 -17.18
N ASP A 134 17.73 11.70 -18.49
CA ASP A 134 18.55 12.72 -19.16
C ASP A 134 18.23 14.13 -18.67
N ALA A 135 16.96 14.44 -18.43
CA ALA A 135 16.55 15.70 -17.82
C ALA A 135 17.13 15.87 -16.41
N ALA A 136 17.07 14.81 -15.58
CA ALA A 136 17.65 14.81 -14.24
C ALA A 136 19.18 15.02 -14.27
N ASN A 137 19.89 14.29 -15.15
CA ASN A 137 21.33 14.41 -15.30
C ASN A 137 21.74 15.82 -15.78
N SER A 138 20.96 16.41 -16.70
CA SER A 138 21.20 17.76 -17.17
C SER A 138 21.04 18.80 -16.07
N ALA A 139 19.94 18.70 -15.28
CA ALA A 139 19.69 19.63 -14.18
C ALA A 139 20.73 19.49 -13.06
N LEU A 140 21.13 18.27 -12.71
CA LEU A 140 22.19 18.02 -11.73
C LEU A 140 23.53 18.60 -12.18
N ALA A 141 23.91 18.39 -13.43
CA ALA A 141 25.14 18.94 -13.98
C ALA A 141 25.12 20.49 -13.96
N GLU A 142 23.96 21.12 -14.20
CA GLU A 142 23.81 22.57 -14.05
C GLU A 142 24.00 23.01 -12.58
N VAL A 143 23.47 22.26 -11.61
CA VAL A 143 23.64 22.55 -10.17
C VAL A 143 25.14 22.56 -9.81
N ASP A 144 25.88 21.50 -10.18
CA ASP A 144 27.30 21.38 -9.88
C ASP A 144 28.13 22.52 -10.52
N ARG A 145 27.81 22.86 -11.78
CA ARG A 145 28.42 24.01 -12.46
C ARG A 145 28.15 25.32 -11.72
N ARG A 146 26.89 25.64 -11.36
CA ARG A 146 26.53 26.87 -10.68
C ARG A 146 27.13 26.97 -9.28
N LEU A 147 27.26 25.84 -8.58
CA LEU A 147 27.99 25.78 -7.31
C LEU A 147 29.42 26.21 -7.49
N THR A 148 30.12 25.63 -8.48
CA THR A 148 31.51 25.96 -8.78
C THR A 148 31.70 27.41 -9.19
N GLU A 149 30.83 27.96 -10.06
CA GLU A 149 30.83 29.37 -10.45
C GLU A 149 30.73 30.29 -9.22
N THR A 150 29.80 29.99 -8.31
CA THR A 150 29.59 30.75 -7.10
C THR A 150 30.79 30.68 -6.16
N GLU A 151 31.41 29.50 -6.02
CA GLU A 151 32.57 29.31 -5.15
C GLU A 151 33.80 29.99 -5.70
N VAL A 152 34.05 29.82 -6.99
CA VAL A 152 35.17 30.48 -7.69
C VAL A 152 35.02 32.01 -7.61
N ALA A 153 33.85 32.56 -7.84
CA ALA A 153 33.58 33.99 -7.75
C ALA A 153 33.77 34.53 -6.33
N ARG A 154 33.35 33.79 -5.30
CA ARG A 154 33.58 34.17 -3.88
C ARG A 154 35.08 34.18 -3.51
N ARG A 155 35.82 33.14 -3.92
CA ARG A 155 37.27 33.09 -3.71
C ARG A 155 37.92 34.27 -4.39
N PHE A 156 37.55 34.55 -5.63
CA PHE A 156 38.05 35.69 -6.37
C PHE A 156 37.73 37.02 -5.64
N GLN A 157 36.52 37.22 -5.12
CA GLN A 157 36.15 38.40 -4.38
C GLN A 157 37.04 38.61 -3.14
N HIS A 158 37.38 37.51 -2.45
CA HIS A 158 38.27 37.54 -1.30
C HIS A 158 39.69 37.83 -1.68
N ASP A 159 40.23 37.10 -2.64
CA ASP A 159 41.66 37.16 -3.03
C ASP A 159 41.99 38.45 -3.82
N MET A 160 40.99 39.09 -4.45
CA MET A 160 41.15 40.34 -5.17
C MET A 160 41.65 41.47 -4.26
N VAL A 161 41.32 41.45 -2.96
CA VAL A 161 41.77 42.42 -1.97
C VAL A 161 43.26 42.32 -1.72
N GLU A 162 43.80 41.10 -1.73
CA GLU A 162 45.23 40.83 -1.49
C GLU A 162 46.07 40.94 -2.77
N ASN A 163 45.64 40.28 -3.83
CA ASN A 163 46.38 40.27 -5.10
C ASN A 163 45.46 40.01 -6.31
N ALA A 164 44.96 41.08 -6.90
CA ALA A 164 44.04 41.03 -8.04
C ALA A 164 44.61 40.29 -9.29
N ALA A 165 45.91 40.27 -9.48
CA ALA A 165 46.52 39.57 -10.61
C ALA A 165 46.54 38.05 -10.38
N ALA A 166 46.90 37.61 -9.17
CA ALA A 166 46.90 36.20 -8.81
C ALA A 166 45.44 35.65 -8.79
N ALA A 167 44.48 36.42 -8.24
CA ALA A 167 43.07 36.05 -8.25
C ALA A 167 42.55 35.84 -9.69
N ARG A 168 42.89 36.72 -10.63
CA ARG A 168 42.51 36.56 -12.05
C ARG A 168 43.14 35.32 -12.69
N ALA A 169 44.40 35.06 -12.43
CA ALA A 169 45.07 33.88 -12.93
C ALA A 169 44.40 32.60 -12.42
N ALA A 170 43.94 32.57 -11.19
CA ALA A 170 43.21 31.44 -10.60
C ALA A 170 41.88 31.20 -11.32
N ILE A 171 41.05 32.24 -11.59
CA ILE A 171 39.82 32.05 -12.38
C ILE A 171 40.13 31.58 -13.80
N GLN A 172 41.16 32.14 -14.46
CA GLN A 172 41.53 31.73 -15.79
C GLN A 172 41.97 30.27 -15.84
N ALA A 173 42.65 29.78 -14.81
CA ALA A 173 43.05 28.38 -14.70
C ALA A 173 41.81 27.45 -14.62
N VAL A 174 40.82 27.84 -13.81
CA VAL A 174 39.54 27.08 -13.74
C VAL A 174 38.79 27.13 -15.06
N ALA A 175 38.74 28.30 -15.73
CA ALA A 175 38.08 28.46 -17.01
C ALA A 175 38.79 27.67 -18.16
N ALA A 176 40.09 27.46 -18.05
CA ALA A 176 40.88 26.70 -19.04
C ALA A 176 40.70 25.18 -18.90
N ASP A 177 40.54 24.68 -17.67
CA ASP A 177 40.29 23.25 -17.41
C ASP A 177 39.13 23.06 -16.41
N PRO A 178 37.89 23.36 -16.82
CA PRO A 178 36.73 23.31 -15.95
C PRO A 178 36.34 21.88 -15.54
N LEU A 179 36.69 20.86 -16.34
CA LEU A 179 36.37 19.48 -16.05
C LEU A 179 37.01 18.96 -14.76
N SER A 180 38.26 19.38 -14.48
CA SER A 180 39.01 18.95 -13.29
C SER A 180 38.66 19.75 -12.03
N HIS A 181 38.01 20.90 -12.17
CA HIS A 181 37.73 21.82 -11.06
C HIS A 181 36.28 21.74 -10.53
N VAL A 182 35.38 21.08 -11.25
CA VAL A 182 34.00 20.83 -10.81
C VAL A 182 33.92 19.48 -10.14
N ASP A 183 33.34 19.45 -8.93
CA ASP A 183 33.04 18.21 -8.23
C ASP A 183 31.72 17.64 -8.78
N TRP A 184 31.83 16.90 -9.88
CA TRP A 184 30.68 16.31 -10.55
C TRP A 184 30.11 15.14 -9.74
N GLU A 185 28.77 15.11 -9.55
CA GLU A 185 28.12 13.93 -9.02
C GLU A 185 28.47 12.69 -9.89
N PRO A 186 28.91 11.55 -9.29
CA PRO A 186 29.41 10.38 -10.04
C PRO A 186 28.40 9.80 -11.03
N ALA A 187 27.10 9.96 -10.76
CA ALA A 187 26.03 9.45 -11.60
C ALA A 187 25.87 10.21 -12.93
N ILE A 188 26.43 11.43 -13.06
CA ILE A 188 26.27 12.25 -14.26
C ILE A 188 27.15 11.72 -15.39
N PRO A 189 26.58 11.38 -16.57
CA PRO A 189 27.36 10.94 -17.73
C PRO A 189 28.31 12.00 -18.24
N GLN A 190 29.45 11.56 -18.83
CA GLN A 190 30.51 12.45 -19.30
C GLN A 190 30.02 13.47 -20.35
N SER A 191 29.04 13.12 -21.19
CA SER A 191 28.47 14.02 -22.19
C SER A 191 27.85 15.29 -21.59
N PHE A 192 27.18 15.18 -20.46
CA PHE A 192 26.62 16.32 -19.74
C PHE A 192 27.71 17.14 -19.06
N ARG A 193 28.71 16.50 -18.45
CA ARG A 193 29.86 17.18 -17.83
C ARG A 193 30.62 18.03 -18.85
N ILE A 194 30.89 17.49 -20.05
CA ILE A 194 31.58 18.23 -21.14
C ILE A 194 30.73 19.43 -21.56
N ARG A 195 29.43 19.28 -21.73
CA ARG A 195 28.58 20.39 -22.14
C ARG A 195 28.54 21.51 -21.09
N GLU A 196 28.34 21.16 -19.83
CA GLU A 196 28.28 22.14 -18.76
C GLU A 196 29.66 22.77 -18.46
N SER A 197 30.75 22.03 -18.62
CA SER A 197 32.10 22.59 -18.48
C SER A 197 32.41 23.65 -19.56
N ALA A 198 31.89 23.49 -20.77
CA ALA A 198 32.02 24.51 -21.80
C ALA A 198 31.27 25.80 -21.46
N VAL A 199 30.10 25.67 -20.85
CA VAL A 199 29.33 26.84 -20.35
C VAL A 199 30.06 27.52 -19.19
N LEU A 200 30.55 26.73 -18.21
CA LEU A 200 31.38 27.25 -17.12
C LEU A 200 32.55 28.08 -17.61
N SER A 201 33.29 27.53 -18.57
CA SER A 201 34.44 28.24 -19.19
C SER A 201 34.00 29.57 -19.79
N ALA A 202 32.90 29.60 -20.57
CA ALA A 202 32.38 30.80 -21.19
C ALA A 202 31.94 31.87 -20.16
N ASP A 203 31.18 31.46 -19.14
CA ASP A 203 30.68 32.36 -18.10
C ASP A 203 31.83 32.99 -17.29
N LEU A 204 32.86 32.19 -16.93
CA LEU A 204 34.03 32.68 -16.22
C LEU A 204 34.90 33.62 -17.09
N PHE A 205 35.12 33.31 -18.38
CA PHE A 205 35.83 34.22 -19.28
C PHE A 205 35.05 35.54 -19.45
N GLN A 206 33.73 35.52 -19.57
CA GLN A 206 32.92 36.73 -19.66
C GLN A 206 33.07 37.59 -18.39
N LEU A 207 33.06 36.98 -17.21
CA LEU A 207 33.32 37.70 -15.96
C LEU A 207 34.69 38.35 -15.94
N VAL A 208 35.75 37.57 -16.30
CA VAL A 208 37.12 38.08 -16.35
C VAL A 208 37.27 39.23 -17.34
N ASP A 209 36.71 39.14 -18.53
CA ASP A 209 36.79 40.20 -19.57
C ASP A 209 36.07 41.47 -19.11
N THR A 210 34.92 41.35 -18.44
CA THR A 210 34.21 42.50 -17.86
C THR A 210 35.03 43.19 -16.80
N LEU A 211 35.63 42.43 -15.88
CA LEU A 211 36.52 42.97 -14.84
C LEU A 211 37.78 43.60 -15.43
N LEU A 212 38.38 43.00 -16.47
CA LEU A 212 39.53 43.56 -17.16
C LEU A 212 39.19 44.90 -17.85
N SER A 213 38.00 45.04 -18.39
CA SER A 213 37.51 46.29 -18.95
C SER A 213 37.44 47.41 -17.88
N LEU A 214 36.86 47.07 -16.70
CA LEU A 214 36.81 48.00 -15.58
C LEU A 214 38.18 48.35 -15.04
N ASP A 215 39.14 47.41 -15.01
CA ASP A 215 40.53 47.64 -14.64
C ASP A 215 41.20 48.61 -15.58
N LYS A 216 41.03 48.49 -16.89
CA LYS A 216 41.57 49.42 -17.88
C LYS A 216 41.00 50.83 -17.69
N GLN A 217 39.71 50.96 -17.42
CA GLN A 217 39.08 52.23 -17.16
C GLN A 217 39.62 52.85 -15.85
N GLN A 218 39.77 52.05 -14.80
CA GLN A 218 40.37 52.53 -13.54
C GLN A 218 41.82 52.98 -13.74
N ALA A 219 42.64 52.21 -14.46
CA ALA A 219 44.02 52.58 -14.77
C ALA A 219 44.09 53.90 -15.54
N GLN A 220 43.19 54.15 -16.50
CA GLN A 220 43.11 55.42 -17.24
C GLN A 220 42.76 56.59 -16.31
N LYS A 221 41.78 56.41 -15.39
CA LYS A 221 41.42 57.45 -14.41
C LYS A 221 42.54 57.71 -13.39
N THR A 222 43.22 56.63 -12.93
CA THR A 222 44.39 56.74 -12.05
C THR A 222 45.53 57.48 -12.71
N ALA A 223 45.82 57.25 -13.99
CA ALA A 223 46.83 58.02 -14.74
C ALA A 223 46.44 59.47 -14.87
N THR A 224 45.13 59.79 -15.06
CA THR A 224 44.62 61.14 -15.05
C THR A 224 44.82 61.80 -13.69
N LEU A 225 44.53 61.10 -12.59
CA LEU A 225 44.72 61.54 -11.22
C LEU A 225 46.20 61.89 -10.95
N GLN A 226 47.13 61.04 -11.34
CA GLN A 226 48.56 61.27 -11.22
C GLN A 226 49.01 62.55 -11.99
N ARG A 227 48.50 62.72 -13.22
CA ARG A 227 48.76 63.92 -14.03
C ARG A 227 48.29 65.21 -13.35
N LEU A 228 47.05 65.18 -12.78
CA LEU A 228 46.47 66.33 -12.02
C LEU A 228 47.27 66.60 -10.77
N GLN A 229 47.73 65.58 -10.03
CA GLN A 229 48.58 65.74 -8.87
C GLN A 229 49.92 66.44 -9.23
N MET A 230 50.52 66.03 -10.33
CA MET A 230 51.73 66.74 -10.84
C MET A 230 51.45 68.19 -11.25
N SER A 231 50.33 68.42 -12.00
CA SER A 231 49.92 69.78 -12.36
C SER A 231 49.73 70.69 -11.14
N ILE A 232 48.99 70.23 -10.13
CA ILE A 232 48.79 70.95 -8.86
C ILE A 232 50.11 71.23 -8.18
N SER A 233 51.06 70.29 -8.17
CA SER A 233 52.36 70.51 -7.57
C SER A 233 53.17 71.64 -8.30
N PHE A 234 53.16 71.64 -9.66
CA PHE A 234 53.76 72.73 -10.39
C PHE A 234 53.10 74.07 -10.21
N GLN A 235 51.76 74.12 -10.18
CA GLN A 235 50.97 75.30 -9.91
C GLN A 235 51.21 75.87 -8.51
N ASN A 236 51.36 75.06 -7.49
CA ASN A 236 51.69 75.47 -6.14
C ASN A 236 53.07 76.16 -6.09
N ASN A 237 54.09 75.60 -6.82
CA ASN A 237 55.41 76.24 -6.89
C ASN A 237 55.34 77.55 -7.64
N LEU A 238 54.56 77.67 -8.72
CA LEU A 238 54.31 78.90 -9.43
C LEU A 238 53.66 79.98 -8.57
N LEU A 239 52.61 79.56 -7.75
CA LEU A 239 51.96 80.49 -6.83
C LEU A 239 52.88 81.08 -5.80
N VAL A 240 53.90 80.34 -5.29
CA VAL A 240 54.91 80.85 -4.39
C VAL A 240 55.67 81.96 -5.09
N THR A 241 56.15 81.79 -6.32
CA THR A 241 56.90 82.75 -7.13
C THR A 241 56.00 83.96 -7.44
N LEU A 242 54.73 83.75 -7.84
CA LEU A 242 53.80 84.88 -8.11
C LEU A 242 53.50 85.69 -6.90
N THR A 243 53.31 85.05 -5.70
CA THR A 243 53.09 85.70 -4.44
C THR A 243 54.29 86.60 -4.05
N GLU A 244 55.53 86.10 -4.22
CA GLU A 244 56.74 86.88 -4.01
C GLU A 244 56.82 88.03 -4.99
N ARG A 245 56.46 87.84 -6.26
CA ARG A 245 56.40 88.87 -7.29
C ARG A 245 55.40 89.97 -6.91
N VAL A 246 54.22 89.63 -6.42
CA VAL A 246 53.19 90.59 -5.92
C VAL A 246 53.76 91.38 -4.73
N SER A 247 54.36 90.72 -3.73
CA SER A 247 54.95 91.38 -2.57
C SER A 247 56.06 92.37 -2.98
N THR A 248 56.99 92.00 -3.89
CA THR A 248 58.01 92.84 -4.42
C THR A 248 57.45 94.06 -5.16
N ARG A 249 56.34 93.89 -5.92
CA ARG A 249 55.69 95.02 -6.62
C ARG A 249 54.99 95.94 -5.68
N GLN A 250 54.37 95.39 -4.56
CA GLN A 250 53.76 96.18 -3.51
C GLN A 250 54.84 97.08 -2.81
N GLU A 251 55.97 96.45 -2.42
CA GLU A 251 57.06 97.24 -1.79
C GLU A 251 57.62 98.31 -2.73
N SER A 252 57.72 98.08 -4.00
CA SER A 252 58.15 99.03 -4.97
C SER A 252 57.22 100.23 -5.11
N LEU A 253 55.87 99.93 -5.01
CA LEU A 253 54.84 100.98 -4.99
C LEU A 253 54.93 101.79 -3.74
N ASP A 254 55.10 101.17 -2.56
CA ASP A 254 55.18 101.81 -1.27
C ASP A 254 56.39 102.77 -1.13
N LYS A 255 57.49 102.38 -1.85
CA LYS A 255 58.73 103.19 -2.00
C LYS A 255 58.62 104.24 -3.09
N ALA A 256 57.46 104.44 -3.75
CA ALA A 256 57.17 105.35 -4.85
C ALA A 256 58.02 105.13 -6.09
N ILE A 257 58.62 103.94 -6.31
CA ILE A 257 59.43 103.60 -7.43
C ILE A 257 58.69 102.84 -8.52
N GLY A 258 57.52 102.21 -8.15
CA GLY A 258 56.63 101.39 -8.99
C GLY A 258 55.37 102.10 -9.42
N THR A 259 54.68 101.51 -10.44
CA THR A 259 53.34 101.95 -10.90
C THR A 259 52.25 101.01 -10.45
N LYS A 260 51.06 101.59 -10.16
CA LYS A 260 49.87 100.81 -9.77
C LYS A 260 49.46 99.77 -10.81
N ILE A 261 49.69 100.03 -12.11
CA ILE A 261 49.40 99.16 -13.22
C ILE A 261 50.18 97.86 -13.04
N ASN A 262 51.54 97.95 -12.81
CA ASN A 262 52.36 96.73 -12.65
C ASN A 262 51.95 95.87 -11.44
N LEU A 263 51.40 96.47 -10.39
CA LEU A 263 50.92 95.73 -9.28
C LEU A 263 49.60 95.01 -9.62
N TYR A 264 48.70 95.72 -10.34
CA TYR A 264 47.41 95.05 -10.77
C TYR A 264 47.70 93.93 -11.77
N ASP A 265 48.61 94.06 -12.70
CA ASP A 265 49.01 92.98 -13.62
C ASP A 265 49.53 91.74 -12.84
N ALA A 266 50.39 91.99 -11.81
CA ALA A 266 50.88 90.87 -10.99
C ALA A 266 49.79 90.16 -10.15
N LYS A 267 48.85 90.99 -9.64
CA LYS A 267 47.65 90.47 -8.89
C LYS A 267 46.77 89.63 -9.85
N GLU A 268 46.48 90.17 -11.03
CA GLU A 268 45.63 89.48 -11.99
C GLU A 268 46.27 88.10 -12.38
N GLU A 269 47.59 88.03 -12.58
CA GLU A 269 48.30 86.76 -12.89
C GLU A 269 48.22 85.79 -11.69
N LEU A 270 48.40 86.26 -10.47
CA LEU A 270 48.20 85.47 -9.24
C LEU A 270 46.80 84.94 -9.11
N GLU A 271 45.77 85.77 -9.34
CA GLU A 271 44.37 85.29 -9.31
C GLU A 271 44.04 84.32 -10.37
N ARG A 272 44.56 84.50 -11.59
CA ARG A 272 44.41 83.48 -12.68
C ARG A 272 45.05 82.16 -12.30
N SER A 273 46.25 82.20 -11.71
CA SER A 273 46.92 80.99 -11.27
C SER A 273 46.19 80.29 -10.11
N GLN A 274 45.62 81.07 -9.18
CA GLN A 274 44.78 80.54 -8.11
C GLN A 274 43.49 79.86 -8.67
N ALA A 275 42.85 80.50 -9.64
CA ALA A 275 41.65 79.98 -10.26
C ALA A 275 41.99 78.63 -11.04
N ALA A 276 43.14 78.57 -11.72
CA ALA A 276 43.58 77.37 -12.36
C ALA A 276 43.87 76.24 -11.38
N LEU A 277 44.55 76.56 -10.25
CA LEU A 277 44.76 75.62 -9.16
C LEU A 277 43.47 75.10 -8.58
N ALA A 278 42.52 75.97 -8.32
CA ALA A 278 41.20 75.56 -7.78
C ALA A 278 40.44 74.65 -8.76
N SER A 279 40.55 74.92 -10.08
CA SER A 279 39.97 74.07 -11.11
C SER A 279 40.62 72.66 -11.14
N ASP A 280 41.97 72.62 -11.09
CA ASP A 280 42.68 71.30 -11.10
C ASP A 280 42.40 70.52 -9.81
N GLN A 281 42.32 71.23 -8.66
CA GLN A 281 41.92 70.59 -7.38
C GLN A 281 40.48 70.01 -7.44
N GLY A 282 39.55 70.74 -8.06
CA GLY A 282 38.19 70.24 -8.30
C GLY A 282 38.16 68.99 -9.16
N GLN A 283 38.93 69.00 -10.30
CA GLN A 283 39.04 67.86 -11.17
C GLN A 283 39.73 66.65 -10.51
N LEU A 284 40.68 66.88 -9.61
CA LEU A 284 41.33 65.83 -8.84
C LEU A 284 40.31 65.12 -7.93
N ILE A 285 39.47 65.85 -7.20
CA ILE A 285 38.45 65.31 -6.32
C ILE A 285 37.43 64.52 -7.14
N GLU A 286 36.97 65.06 -8.28
CA GLU A 286 36.07 64.38 -9.20
C GLU A 286 36.67 63.07 -9.75
N THR A 287 37.94 63.11 -10.16
CA THR A 287 38.64 61.94 -10.72
C THR A 287 38.90 60.89 -9.62
N ASP A 288 39.21 61.27 -8.39
CA ASP A 288 39.33 60.35 -7.25
C ASP A 288 38.01 59.67 -6.93
N ALA A 289 36.90 60.43 -6.93
CA ALA A 289 35.57 59.86 -6.78
C ALA A 289 35.25 58.88 -7.88
N ALA A 290 35.61 59.17 -9.15
CA ALA A 290 35.40 58.26 -10.26
C ALA A 290 36.25 56.98 -10.16
N VAL A 291 37.46 57.03 -9.60
CA VAL A 291 38.27 55.80 -9.33
C VAL A 291 37.56 54.94 -8.27
N LYS A 292 37.06 55.52 -7.18
CA LYS A 292 36.34 54.80 -6.14
C LYS A 292 35.03 54.22 -6.63
N GLU A 293 34.32 54.92 -7.52
CA GLU A 293 33.14 54.43 -8.20
C GLU A 293 33.44 53.16 -9.00
N LEU A 294 34.52 53.14 -9.78
CA LEU A 294 34.93 51.94 -10.55
C LEU A 294 35.32 50.77 -9.65
N GLU A 295 35.94 51.02 -8.49
CA GLU A 295 36.18 49.97 -7.48
C GLU A 295 34.87 49.37 -6.95
N SER A 296 33.93 50.24 -6.62
CA SER A 296 32.60 49.82 -6.17
C SER A 296 31.84 49.05 -7.26
N GLU A 297 31.95 49.45 -8.54
CA GLU A 297 31.33 48.74 -9.69
C GLU A 297 31.93 47.37 -9.93
N LYS A 298 33.23 47.16 -9.70
CA LYS A 298 33.86 45.83 -9.74
C LYS A 298 33.25 44.90 -8.68
N VAL A 299 33.18 45.38 -7.42
CA VAL A 299 32.59 44.61 -6.30
C VAL A 299 31.14 44.28 -6.62
N LYS A 300 30.37 45.23 -7.10
CA LYS A 300 28.98 45.09 -7.49
C LYS A 300 28.84 44.06 -8.63
N THR A 301 29.70 44.08 -9.65
CA THR A 301 29.70 43.12 -10.77
C THR A 301 29.91 41.69 -10.27
N ILE A 302 30.89 41.47 -9.38
CA ILE A 302 31.15 40.16 -8.79
C ILE A 302 29.96 39.69 -7.93
N SER A 303 29.46 40.60 -7.09
CA SER A 303 28.29 40.28 -6.23
C SER A 303 27.03 39.96 -7.03
N ALA A 304 26.79 40.67 -8.14
CA ALA A 304 25.69 40.39 -9.06
C ALA A 304 25.84 39.03 -9.73
N PHE A 305 27.05 38.67 -10.17
CA PHE A 305 27.35 37.37 -10.73
C PHE A 305 27.10 36.23 -9.73
N ILE A 306 27.57 36.40 -8.48
CA ILE A 306 27.30 35.45 -7.39
C ILE A 306 25.79 35.29 -7.14
N ALA A 307 25.06 36.40 -6.99
CA ALA A 307 23.63 36.38 -6.72
C ALA A 307 22.83 35.74 -7.86
N GLU A 308 23.18 36.04 -9.12
CA GLU A 308 22.55 35.46 -10.29
C GLU A 308 22.77 33.95 -10.35
N ASN A 309 24.04 33.50 -10.12
CA ASN A 309 24.35 32.07 -10.12
C ASN A 309 23.69 31.32 -8.96
N GLN A 310 23.58 31.92 -7.78
CA GLN A 310 22.85 31.34 -6.67
C GLN A 310 21.35 31.16 -6.99
N ASN A 311 20.72 32.15 -7.60
CA ASN A 311 19.31 32.05 -8.00
C ASN A 311 19.11 30.95 -9.07
N LYS A 312 19.99 30.92 -10.09
CA LYS A 312 19.96 29.89 -11.13
C LYS A 312 20.24 28.51 -10.57
N GLN A 313 21.13 28.39 -9.57
CA GLN A 313 21.39 27.14 -8.86
C GLN A 313 20.15 26.63 -8.13
N LEU A 314 19.42 27.52 -7.43
CA LEU A 314 18.15 27.12 -6.76
C LEU A 314 17.08 26.67 -7.77
N ASP A 315 17.01 27.34 -8.92
CA ASP A 315 16.10 26.93 -10.00
C ASP A 315 16.50 25.59 -10.61
N ALA A 316 17.81 25.37 -10.84
CA ALA A 316 18.33 24.11 -11.33
C ALA A 316 18.12 22.97 -10.32
N ALA A 317 18.30 23.23 -9.01
CA ALA A 317 18.06 22.27 -7.95
C ALA A 317 16.57 21.84 -7.92
N ARG A 318 15.63 22.79 -8.04
CA ARG A 318 14.20 22.46 -8.14
C ARG A 318 13.90 21.61 -9.37
N LYS A 319 14.46 21.95 -10.53
CA LYS A 319 14.32 21.14 -11.75
C LYS A 319 14.92 19.75 -11.59
N ALA A 320 16.04 19.62 -10.88
CA ALA A 320 16.66 18.33 -10.61
C ALA A 320 15.77 17.46 -9.72
N ASP A 321 15.15 18.04 -8.69
CA ASP A 321 14.22 17.34 -7.81
C ASP A 321 12.94 16.91 -8.57
N GLU A 322 12.35 17.80 -9.37
CA GLU A 322 11.21 17.49 -10.23
C GLU A 322 11.53 16.36 -11.23
N ALA A 323 12.71 16.42 -11.85
CA ALA A 323 13.15 15.40 -12.79
C ALA A 323 13.43 14.06 -12.09
N ARG A 324 13.99 14.05 -10.86
CA ARG A 324 14.16 12.83 -10.05
C ARG A 324 12.83 12.16 -9.75
N GLU A 325 11.79 12.95 -9.39
CA GLU A 325 10.44 12.41 -9.24
C GLU A 325 9.88 11.88 -10.58
N GLY A 326 10.17 12.58 -11.68
CA GLY A 326 9.84 12.13 -13.03
C GLY A 326 10.46 10.76 -13.35
N VAL A 327 11.75 10.59 -13.04
CA VAL A 327 12.47 9.31 -13.19
C VAL A 327 11.79 8.20 -12.38
N ALA A 328 11.44 8.46 -11.12
CA ALA A 328 10.78 7.48 -10.26
C ALA A 328 9.43 7.05 -10.84
N LYS A 329 8.63 8.00 -11.33
CA LYS A 329 7.32 7.73 -11.98
C LYS A 329 7.48 6.94 -13.29
N ALA A 330 8.41 7.34 -14.14
CA ALA A 330 8.66 6.67 -15.42
C ALA A 330 9.23 5.25 -15.20
N GLN A 331 10.12 5.06 -14.23
CA GLN A 331 10.63 3.75 -13.85
C GLN A 331 9.54 2.83 -13.28
N ALA A 332 8.63 3.38 -12.46
CA ALA A 332 7.47 2.62 -11.97
C ALA A 332 6.55 2.20 -13.14
N ARG A 333 6.34 3.08 -14.14
CA ARG A 333 5.57 2.74 -15.33
C ARG A 333 6.26 1.64 -16.16
N LEU A 334 7.57 1.74 -16.33
CA LEU A 334 8.36 0.71 -17.00
C LEU A 334 8.28 -0.65 -16.27
N ASN A 335 8.33 -0.65 -14.93
CA ASN A 335 8.18 -1.87 -14.16
C ASN A 335 6.78 -2.49 -14.32
N ARG A 336 5.73 -1.68 -14.49
CA ARG A 336 4.36 -2.15 -14.72
C ARG A 336 4.13 -2.77 -16.10
N THR A 337 5.04 -2.57 -17.06
CA THR A 337 4.98 -3.32 -18.33
C THR A 337 5.22 -4.82 -18.13
N LYS A 338 5.88 -5.20 -17.03
CA LYS A 338 6.10 -6.60 -16.64
C LYS A 338 4.99 -7.03 -15.70
N ILE A 339 4.09 -7.86 -16.19
CA ILE A 339 2.95 -8.35 -15.42
C ILE A 339 3.33 -9.67 -14.78
N LEU A 340 3.34 -9.69 -13.44
CA LEU A 340 3.80 -10.81 -12.62
C LEU A 340 2.63 -11.58 -12.04
N ALA A 341 2.84 -12.87 -11.75
CA ALA A 341 1.88 -13.70 -11.03
C ALA A 341 1.71 -13.21 -9.58
N PRO A 342 0.48 -12.99 -9.09
CA PRO A 342 0.23 -12.46 -7.73
C PRO A 342 0.38 -13.51 -6.63
N ILE A 343 0.30 -14.80 -6.97
CA ILE A 343 0.32 -15.94 -6.05
C ILE A 343 0.98 -17.15 -6.71
N ASP A 344 1.42 -18.11 -5.88
CA ASP A 344 1.75 -19.45 -6.34
C ASP A 344 0.46 -20.17 -6.76
N GLY A 345 0.43 -20.67 -7.99
CA GLY A 345 -0.83 -21.23 -8.50
C GLY A 345 -0.74 -21.81 -9.90
N VAL A 346 -1.91 -22.15 -10.42
CA VAL A 346 -2.09 -22.67 -11.77
C VAL A 346 -2.90 -21.66 -12.58
N VAL A 347 -2.50 -21.43 -13.82
CA VAL A 347 -3.24 -20.62 -14.77
C VAL A 347 -4.55 -21.33 -15.13
N GLN A 348 -5.67 -20.80 -14.65
CA GLN A 348 -6.99 -21.39 -14.86
C GLN A 348 -7.60 -20.95 -16.19
N GLN A 349 -7.48 -19.66 -16.50
CA GLN A 349 -8.05 -19.07 -17.71
C GLN A 349 -7.16 -17.96 -18.22
N MET A 350 -7.11 -17.78 -19.54
CA MET A 350 -6.44 -16.67 -20.21
C MET A 350 -7.40 -15.99 -21.17
N SER A 351 -7.60 -14.69 -21.02
CA SER A 351 -8.43 -13.88 -21.91
C SER A 351 -7.63 -13.30 -23.07
N VAL A 352 -6.29 -13.33 -22.97
CA VAL A 352 -5.35 -12.86 -23.99
C VAL A 352 -4.50 -14.01 -24.46
N THR A 353 -4.59 -14.33 -25.75
CA THR A 353 -3.90 -15.50 -26.35
C THR A 353 -2.99 -15.11 -27.51
N THR A 354 -3.06 -13.84 -27.97
CA THR A 354 -2.33 -13.40 -29.16
C THR A 354 -1.31 -12.32 -28.84
N ILE A 355 -0.05 -12.55 -29.23
CA ILE A 355 1.00 -11.54 -29.19
C ILE A 355 0.63 -10.42 -30.15
N GLY A 356 0.81 -9.17 -29.71
CA GLY A 356 0.44 -7.99 -30.50
C GLY A 356 -0.98 -7.46 -30.22
N GLN A 357 -1.78 -8.15 -29.41
CA GLN A 357 -3.07 -7.67 -28.95
C GLN A 357 -2.90 -6.43 -28.06
N VAL A 358 -3.78 -5.44 -28.23
CA VAL A 358 -3.83 -4.26 -27.38
C VAL A 358 -4.78 -4.54 -26.21
N VAL A 359 -4.31 -4.22 -25.02
CA VAL A 359 -5.07 -4.37 -23.77
C VAL A 359 -5.29 -3.02 -23.11
N THR A 360 -6.43 -2.89 -22.44
CA THR A 360 -6.84 -1.67 -21.73
C THR A 360 -6.66 -1.83 -20.23
N THR A 361 -6.58 -0.71 -19.52
CA THR A 361 -6.52 -0.69 -18.05
C THR A 361 -7.69 -1.46 -17.44
N GLY A 362 -7.41 -2.36 -16.49
CA GLY A 362 -8.42 -3.15 -15.79
C GLY A 362 -8.98 -4.32 -16.61
N GLN A 363 -8.53 -4.56 -17.83
CA GLN A 363 -8.94 -5.71 -18.63
C GLN A 363 -8.39 -7.00 -18.00
N GLU A 364 -9.22 -8.02 -17.87
CA GLU A 364 -8.78 -9.33 -17.41
C GLU A 364 -7.80 -9.96 -18.41
N LEU A 365 -6.60 -10.34 -17.96
CA LEU A 365 -5.61 -11.02 -18.77
C LEU A 365 -5.60 -12.53 -18.50
N ALA A 366 -5.56 -12.90 -17.23
CA ALA A 366 -5.58 -14.28 -16.78
C ALA A 366 -6.15 -14.40 -15.37
N VAL A 367 -6.63 -15.60 -15.07
CA VAL A 367 -7.14 -16.00 -13.75
C VAL A 367 -6.23 -17.08 -13.20
N PHE A 368 -5.76 -16.91 -11.98
CA PHE A 368 -4.88 -17.83 -11.27
C PHE A 368 -5.61 -18.48 -10.10
N SER A 369 -5.54 -19.83 -10.03
CA SER A 369 -6.01 -20.60 -8.88
C SER A 369 -4.82 -20.97 -7.99
N PRO A 370 -4.88 -20.80 -6.65
CA PRO A 370 -3.77 -21.15 -5.76
C PRO A 370 -3.43 -22.66 -5.88
N SER A 371 -2.12 -23.00 -5.89
CA SER A 371 -1.66 -24.40 -5.91
C SER A 371 -1.73 -25.07 -4.55
N ASP A 372 -1.46 -24.33 -3.48
CA ASP A 372 -1.22 -24.86 -2.14
C ASP A 372 -2.41 -24.66 -1.17
N GLY A 373 -3.61 -24.34 -1.70
CA GLY A 373 -4.81 -24.24 -0.87
C GLY A 373 -5.25 -25.61 -0.34
N ALA A 374 -5.45 -25.73 0.99
CA ALA A 374 -6.16 -26.87 1.56
C ALA A 374 -7.50 -27.06 0.83
N LEU A 375 -7.91 -28.31 0.66
CA LEU A 375 -9.21 -28.59 0.06
C LEU A 375 -10.31 -28.38 1.13
N GLN A 376 -11.39 -27.71 0.72
CA GLN A 376 -12.59 -27.51 1.50
C GLN A 376 -13.80 -27.95 0.69
N VAL A 377 -14.87 -28.29 1.37
CA VAL A 377 -16.16 -28.56 0.73
C VAL A 377 -17.10 -27.38 0.97
N GLU A 378 -17.64 -26.83 -0.09
CA GLU A 378 -18.77 -25.89 0.02
C GLU A 378 -20.06 -26.71 -0.17
N ALA A 379 -20.82 -26.87 0.92
CA ALA A 379 -22.07 -27.65 0.96
C ALA A 379 -23.28 -26.71 1.10
N LEU A 380 -24.34 -26.97 0.36
CA LEU A 380 -25.58 -26.19 0.38
C LEU A 380 -26.59 -26.86 1.30
N VAL A 381 -26.77 -26.31 2.47
CA VAL A 381 -27.71 -26.82 3.50
C VAL A 381 -29.06 -26.19 3.33
N ALA A 382 -30.10 -27.03 3.40
CA ALA A 382 -31.49 -26.58 3.35
C ALA A 382 -31.84 -25.70 4.56
N ASN A 383 -32.75 -24.73 4.37
CA ASN A 383 -33.24 -23.84 5.44
C ASN A 383 -33.87 -24.58 6.62
N LEU A 384 -34.37 -25.81 6.39
CA LEU A 384 -34.97 -26.64 7.47
C LEU A 384 -33.94 -27.16 8.46
N ASP A 385 -32.68 -27.36 8.02
CA ASP A 385 -31.65 -28.03 8.80
C ASP A 385 -30.63 -27.05 9.41
N ILE A 386 -30.53 -25.80 8.87
CA ILE A 386 -29.52 -24.82 9.27
C ILE A 386 -29.57 -24.47 10.77
N GLY A 387 -30.76 -24.46 11.36
CA GLY A 387 -30.94 -24.18 12.78
C GLY A 387 -30.27 -25.17 13.74
N PHE A 388 -29.89 -26.34 13.25
CA PHE A 388 -29.23 -27.41 14.02
C PHE A 388 -27.74 -27.54 13.70
N ILE A 389 -27.21 -26.78 12.74
CA ILE A 389 -25.79 -26.82 12.34
C ILE A 389 -25.02 -25.80 13.14
N ARG A 390 -23.85 -26.21 13.64
CA ARG A 390 -22.91 -25.38 14.38
C ARG A 390 -21.48 -25.60 13.89
N VAL A 391 -20.66 -24.58 14.00
CA VAL A 391 -19.24 -24.67 13.73
C VAL A 391 -18.59 -25.71 14.65
N GLY A 392 -17.73 -26.56 14.09
CA GLY A 392 -17.05 -27.61 14.81
C GLY A 392 -17.72 -29.00 14.77
N GLN A 393 -18.93 -29.13 14.19
CA GLN A 393 -19.58 -30.42 14.02
C GLN A 393 -18.88 -31.32 13.03
N ASP A 394 -18.88 -32.62 13.30
CA ASP A 394 -18.29 -33.62 12.43
C ASP A 394 -19.14 -33.82 11.19
N VAL A 395 -18.48 -33.96 10.05
CA VAL A 395 -19.10 -34.14 8.73
C VAL A 395 -18.49 -35.37 8.04
N ALA A 396 -19.36 -36.24 7.54
CA ALA A 396 -18.98 -37.32 6.66
C ALA A 396 -19.22 -36.87 5.21
N VAL A 397 -18.13 -36.75 4.44
CA VAL A 397 -18.19 -36.31 3.04
C VAL A 397 -18.06 -37.50 2.13
N LYS A 398 -19.09 -37.75 1.32
CA LYS A 398 -19.16 -38.79 0.27
C LYS A 398 -18.85 -38.12 -1.06
N VAL A 399 -17.82 -38.60 -1.75
CA VAL A 399 -17.48 -38.10 -3.08
C VAL A 399 -18.24 -38.88 -4.13
N ASP A 400 -19.05 -38.22 -4.95
CA ASP A 400 -19.95 -38.87 -5.91
C ASP A 400 -19.18 -39.69 -6.97
N ALA A 401 -17.95 -39.25 -7.30
CA ALA A 401 -17.07 -39.97 -8.22
C ALA A 401 -16.58 -41.35 -7.68
N PHE A 402 -16.64 -41.55 -6.34
CA PHE A 402 -16.13 -42.73 -5.68
C PHE A 402 -17.20 -43.39 -4.80
N PRO A 403 -17.79 -44.53 -5.14
CA PRO A 403 -18.81 -45.19 -4.33
C PRO A 403 -18.34 -45.42 -2.89
N PHE A 404 -19.02 -44.76 -1.92
CA PHE A 404 -18.67 -44.79 -0.50
C PHE A 404 -18.70 -46.16 0.14
N THR A 405 -19.49 -47.10 -0.42
CA THR A 405 -19.57 -48.48 0.03
C THR A 405 -18.26 -49.26 -0.19
N ARG A 406 -17.44 -48.83 -1.13
CA ARG A 406 -16.15 -49.49 -1.46
C ARG A 406 -14.94 -48.65 -0.93
N PHE A 407 -15.01 -47.35 -1.05
CA PHE A 407 -13.85 -46.47 -0.79
C PHE A 407 -13.99 -45.67 0.50
N GLY A 408 -15.14 -45.80 1.22
CA GLY A 408 -15.36 -45.09 2.49
C GLY A 408 -15.83 -43.65 2.33
N VAL A 409 -15.74 -42.92 3.43
CA VAL A 409 -16.14 -41.53 3.51
C VAL A 409 -14.96 -40.68 4.02
N LEU A 410 -14.84 -39.42 3.55
CA LEU A 410 -13.87 -38.49 4.06
C LEU A 410 -14.41 -37.82 5.33
N ARG A 411 -13.54 -37.61 6.29
CA ARG A 411 -13.90 -36.88 7.52
C ARG A 411 -13.58 -35.41 7.35
N GLY A 412 -14.48 -34.58 7.88
CA GLY A 412 -14.32 -33.15 7.89
C GLY A 412 -15.05 -32.52 9.08
N LYS A 413 -14.88 -31.21 9.24
CA LYS A 413 -15.56 -30.42 10.28
C LYS A 413 -16.15 -29.18 9.67
N VAL A 414 -17.31 -28.76 10.19
CA VAL A 414 -17.91 -27.47 9.83
C VAL A 414 -16.98 -26.35 10.31
N GLU A 415 -16.44 -25.58 9.37
CA GLU A 415 -15.54 -24.45 9.65
C GLU A 415 -16.31 -23.13 9.71
N ARG A 416 -17.23 -22.94 8.77
CA ARG A 416 -18.00 -21.71 8.64
C ARG A 416 -19.40 -21.95 8.09
N ILE A 417 -20.34 -21.15 8.56
CA ILE A 417 -21.73 -21.12 8.09
C ILE A 417 -21.99 -19.72 7.53
N ALA A 418 -22.53 -19.61 6.32
CA ALA A 418 -22.91 -18.31 5.76
C ALA A 418 -24.07 -17.71 6.59
N ALA A 419 -23.99 -16.41 6.85
CA ALA A 419 -25.02 -15.68 7.59
C ALA A 419 -26.27 -15.40 6.77
N GLU A 420 -26.18 -15.46 5.42
CA GLU A 420 -27.27 -15.17 4.49
C GLU A 420 -27.62 -16.39 3.65
N ALA A 421 -28.91 -16.57 3.43
CA ALA A 421 -29.41 -17.60 2.54
C ALA A 421 -29.31 -17.16 1.07
N VAL A 422 -29.00 -18.11 0.21
CA VAL A 422 -28.92 -17.92 -1.23
C VAL A 422 -30.07 -18.71 -1.89
N ASP A 423 -30.62 -18.20 -2.97
CA ASP A 423 -31.59 -18.94 -3.77
C ASP A 423 -30.96 -20.24 -4.31
N GLU A 424 -31.63 -21.35 -4.11
CA GLU A 424 -31.13 -22.70 -4.46
C GLU A 424 -30.75 -22.82 -5.94
N GLN A 425 -31.50 -22.17 -6.84
CA GLN A 425 -31.20 -22.23 -8.27
C GLN A 425 -29.92 -21.45 -8.60
N THR A 426 -29.74 -20.30 -7.95
CA THR A 426 -28.53 -19.48 -8.10
C THR A 426 -27.33 -20.20 -7.51
N ALA A 427 -27.46 -20.82 -6.35
CA ALA A 427 -26.42 -21.61 -5.71
C ALA A 427 -26.04 -22.85 -6.52
N LYS A 428 -27.01 -23.58 -7.07
CA LYS A 428 -26.75 -24.72 -7.96
C LYS A 428 -26.09 -24.30 -9.28
N ARG A 429 -26.44 -23.15 -9.84
CA ARG A 429 -25.73 -22.61 -11.01
C ARG A 429 -24.28 -22.26 -10.67
N ALA A 430 -24.04 -21.61 -9.55
CA ALA A 430 -22.68 -21.33 -9.09
C ALA A 430 -21.85 -22.60 -8.84
N LEU A 431 -22.49 -23.69 -8.45
CA LEU A 431 -21.85 -25.00 -8.33
C LEU A 431 -21.54 -25.64 -9.71
N SER A 432 -22.39 -25.40 -10.73
CA SER A 432 -22.22 -25.94 -12.08
C SER A 432 -21.38 -25.04 -13.02
N ASP A 433 -21.36 -23.73 -12.81
CA ASP A 433 -20.77 -22.71 -13.71
C ASP A 433 -19.29 -22.43 -13.47
N ALA A 434 -18.50 -23.36 -12.98
CA ALA A 434 -17.04 -23.22 -13.06
C ALA A 434 -16.49 -23.25 -14.51
N THR A 435 -17.35 -23.42 -15.52
CA THR A 435 -16.94 -23.57 -16.94
C THR A 435 -17.44 -22.48 -17.88
N THR A 436 -18.30 -21.54 -17.45
CA THR A 436 -18.85 -20.49 -18.34
C THR A 436 -18.99 -19.14 -17.61
N ALA A 437 -17.87 -18.53 -17.22
CA ALA A 437 -17.84 -17.11 -16.89
C ALA A 437 -17.74 -16.29 -18.18
N GLY A 438 -18.85 -16.01 -18.81
CA GLY A 438 -18.88 -15.20 -20.03
C GLY A 438 -20.27 -14.77 -20.46
N SER A 439 -20.96 -13.96 -19.65
CA SER A 439 -21.87 -12.88 -20.09
C SER A 439 -22.63 -12.28 -18.91
N PRO A 440 -22.46 -11.01 -18.58
CA PRO A 440 -23.26 -10.32 -17.58
C PRO A 440 -24.46 -9.62 -18.25
N ASN A 441 -25.30 -10.35 -18.98
CA ASN A 441 -26.56 -9.79 -19.49
C ASN A 441 -27.60 -10.88 -19.69
N GLY A 442 -28.44 -11.06 -18.70
CA GLY A 442 -29.61 -11.92 -18.77
C GLY A 442 -30.24 -12.04 -17.40
N SER A 443 -31.03 -11.05 -16.98
CA SER A 443 -32.01 -11.26 -15.92
C SER A 443 -32.99 -12.32 -16.42
N PRO A 444 -33.03 -13.55 -15.89
CA PRO A 444 -34.10 -14.50 -16.22
C PRO A 444 -35.36 -14.03 -15.51
N ALA A 445 -36.35 -13.66 -16.28
CA ALA A 445 -37.70 -13.51 -15.80
C ALA A 445 -38.11 -14.79 -15.08
N SER A 446 -38.34 -14.73 -13.78
CA SER A 446 -38.85 -15.82 -12.98
C SER A 446 -40.21 -16.23 -13.52
N ALA A 447 -40.34 -17.48 -13.95
CA ALA A 447 -41.66 -18.06 -14.25
C ALA A 447 -42.49 -18.06 -12.94
N PRO A 448 -43.74 -17.57 -12.95
CA PRO A 448 -44.56 -17.53 -11.76
C PRO A 448 -45.02 -18.95 -11.41
N GLY A 449 -44.59 -19.46 -10.24
CA GLY A 449 -45.13 -20.69 -9.67
C GLY A 449 -44.16 -21.67 -8.98
N GLN A 450 -42.86 -21.44 -8.97
CA GLN A 450 -41.95 -22.28 -8.18
C GLN A 450 -41.66 -21.63 -6.83
N ALA A 451 -41.95 -22.39 -5.76
CA ALA A 451 -41.57 -21.99 -4.41
C ALA A 451 -40.04 -21.82 -4.35
N GLN A 452 -39.58 -20.62 -4.08
CA GLN A 452 -38.16 -20.34 -3.91
C GLN A 452 -37.69 -21.10 -2.65
N SER A 453 -36.84 -22.12 -2.86
CA SER A 453 -36.13 -22.75 -1.78
C SER A 453 -34.82 -22.03 -1.52
N PHE A 454 -34.59 -21.69 -0.25
CA PHE A 454 -33.35 -21.03 0.20
C PHE A 454 -32.42 -22.05 0.81
N VAL A 455 -31.13 -21.92 0.47
CA VAL A 455 -30.07 -22.76 1.00
C VAL A 455 -28.99 -21.87 1.63
N PHE A 456 -28.28 -22.42 2.61
CA PHE A 456 -27.17 -21.77 3.26
C PHE A 456 -25.86 -22.45 2.86
N PRO A 457 -24.90 -21.71 2.28
CA PRO A 457 -23.57 -22.23 2.06
C PRO A 457 -22.84 -22.52 3.38
N VAL A 458 -22.36 -23.72 3.54
CA VAL A 458 -21.57 -24.18 4.70
C VAL A 458 -20.23 -24.66 4.21
N THR A 459 -19.15 -24.10 4.76
CA THR A 459 -17.78 -24.51 4.46
C THR A 459 -17.37 -25.62 5.42
N VAL A 460 -16.91 -26.73 4.89
CA VAL A 460 -16.41 -27.89 5.64
C VAL A 460 -14.93 -28.08 5.33
N SER A 461 -14.08 -28.10 6.35
CA SER A 461 -12.67 -28.46 6.24
C SER A 461 -12.52 -29.96 6.12
N LEU A 462 -11.65 -30.42 5.21
CA LEU A 462 -11.34 -31.85 5.05
C LEU A 462 -10.08 -32.19 5.85
N GLU A 463 -10.13 -33.30 6.59
CA GLU A 463 -8.96 -33.82 7.32
C GLU A 463 -7.99 -34.57 6.39
N GLN A 464 -8.46 -35.04 5.24
CA GLN A 464 -7.70 -35.81 4.25
C GLN A 464 -7.89 -35.20 2.86
N THR A 465 -6.81 -35.08 2.11
CA THR A 465 -6.78 -34.54 0.74
C THR A 465 -6.71 -35.63 -0.34
N SER A 466 -6.71 -36.89 0.08
CA SER A 466 -6.66 -38.06 -0.82
C SER A 466 -7.57 -39.14 -0.32
N ILE A 467 -8.07 -39.94 -1.26
CA ILE A 467 -8.86 -41.16 -0.99
C ILE A 467 -8.05 -42.37 -1.44
N ASP A 468 -8.10 -43.43 -0.63
CA ASP A 468 -7.40 -44.69 -1.00
C ASP A 468 -8.24 -45.49 -1.99
N ILE A 469 -7.72 -45.72 -3.18
CA ILE A 469 -8.33 -46.52 -4.25
C ILE A 469 -7.44 -47.75 -4.51
N ASP A 470 -7.92 -48.91 -4.05
CA ASP A 470 -7.22 -50.17 -4.23
C ASP A 470 -5.73 -50.13 -3.76
N GLY A 471 -5.47 -49.48 -2.62
CA GLY A 471 -4.13 -49.36 -2.04
C GLY A 471 -3.27 -48.22 -2.63
N LYS A 472 -3.84 -47.34 -3.47
CA LYS A 472 -3.15 -46.17 -4.01
C LYS A 472 -3.83 -44.88 -3.55
N PRO A 473 -3.12 -43.98 -2.85
CA PRO A 473 -3.67 -42.66 -2.46
C PRO A 473 -3.91 -41.83 -3.73
N THR A 474 -5.18 -41.60 -4.06
CA THR A 474 -5.58 -40.77 -5.20
C THR A 474 -5.93 -39.37 -4.68
N PRO A 475 -5.28 -38.32 -5.19
CA PRO A 475 -5.58 -36.94 -4.75
C PRO A 475 -6.97 -36.54 -5.21
N LEU A 476 -7.67 -35.77 -4.33
CA LEU A 476 -8.96 -35.18 -4.66
C LEU A 476 -8.77 -33.98 -5.58
N ALA A 477 -9.60 -33.89 -6.62
CA ALA A 477 -9.56 -32.76 -7.54
C ALA A 477 -10.62 -31.71 -7.16
N PRO A 478 -10.30 -30.41 -7.19
CA PRO A 478 -11.29 -29.35 -7.10
C PRO A 478 -12.35 -29.49 -8.20
N GLY A 479 -13.60 -29.16 -7.87
CA GLY A 479 -14.72 -29.31 -8.78
C GLY A 479 -15.47 -30.67 -8.68
N MET A 480 -14.94 -31.65 -7.93
CA MET A 480 -15.69 -32.90 -7.66
C MET A 480 -16.93 -32.60 -6.83
N THR A 481 -18.06 -33.18 -7.24
CA THR A 481 -19.32 -33.14 -6.49
C THR A 481 -19.29 -34.07 -5.30
N VAL A 482 -19.87 -33.63 -4.19
CA VAL A 482 -19.89 -34.39 -2.94
C VAL A 482 -21.22 -34.25 -2.24
N THR A 483 -21.56 -35.25 -1.44
CA THR A 483 -22.67 -35.21 -0.49
C THR A 483 -22.09 -35.13 0.92
N ALA A 484 -22.33 -34.03 1.61
CA ALA A 484 -21.91 -33.81 2.98
C ALA A 484 -23.03 -34.19 3.96
N GLU A 485 -22.75 -35.14 4.85
CA GLU A 485 -23.64 -35.53 5.94
C GLU A 485 -23.12 -34.93 7.25
N ILE A 486 -23.78 -33.86 7.69
CA ILE A 486 -23.41 -33.11 8.90
C ILE A 486 -24.15 -33.73 10.08
N LYS A 487 -23.42 -34.17 11.10
CA LYS A 487 -24.02 -34.71 12.32
C LYS A 487 -24.61 -33.56 13.16
N THR A 488 -25.94 -33.44 13.14
CA THR A 488 -26.66 -32.35 13.82
C THR A 488 -27.02 -32.66 15.26
N ASP A 489 -27.51 -33.89 15.52
CA ASP A 489 -27.99 -34.30 16.85
C ASP A 489 -27.92 -35.82 17.01
N SER A 490 -28.15 -36.32 18.21
CA SER A 490 -28.38 -37.75 18.49
C SER A 490 -29.68 -37.93 19.25
N ARG A 491 -30.69 -38.54 18.63
CA ARG A 491 -31.98 -38.78 19.24
C ARG A 491 -32.07 -40.21 19.77
N ARG A 492 -32.79 -40.40 20.91
CA ARG A 492 -33.06 -41.73 21.44
C ARG A 492 -34.04 -42.46 20.54
N VAL A 493 -33.90 -43.78 20.43
CA VAL A 493 -34.84 -44.61 19.64
C VAL A 493 -36.27 -44.44 20.08
N ILE A 494 -36.49 -44.29 21.41
CA ILE A 494 -37.82 -44.07 22.01
C ILE A 494 -38.47 -42.75 21.54
N ASP A 495 -37.67 -41.72 21.24
CA ASP A 495 -38.17 -40.41 20.79
C ASP A 495 -38.86 -40.52 19.42
N TYR A 496 -38.42 -41.46 18.57
CA TYR A 496 -39.10 -41.74 17.28
C TYR A 496 -40.44 -42.38 17.43
N LEU A 497 -40.64 -43.18 18.52
CA LEU A 497 -41.91 -43.84 18.81
C LEU A 497 -42.91 -42.85 19.47
N ILE A 498 -42.41 -41.95 20.31
CA ILE A 498 -43.25 -41.01 21.09
C ILE A 498 -43.51 -39.72 20.29
N SER A 499 -42.62 -39.30 19.41
CA SER A 499 -42.71 -38.05 18.65
C SER A 499 -44.04 -37.88 17.88
N PRO A 500 -44.60 -38.90 17.17
CA PRO A 500 -45.89 -38.78 16.51
C PRO A 500 -47.05 -38.55 17.48
N LEU A 501 -47.02 -39.24 18.65
CA LEU A 501 -48.03 -39.11 19.68
C LEU A 501 -47.96 -37.74 20.38
N ALA A 502 -46.74 -37.23 20.66
CA ALA A 502 -46.55 -35.93 21.24
C ALA A 502 -46.98 -34.81 20.26
N LYS A 503 -46.76 -34.99 18.96
CA LYS A 503 -47.19 -34.04 17.91
C LYS A 503 -48.72 -33.99 17.82
N MET A 504 -49.39 -35.14 17.80
CA MET A 504 -50.85 -35.20 17.80
C MET A 504 -51.48 -34.57 19.06
N SER A 505 -50.85 -34.75 20.24
CA SER A 505 -51.34 -34.13 21.47
C SER A 505 -51.12 -32.59 21.50
N SER A 506 -50.05 -32.11 20.94
CA SER A 506 -49.74 -30.66 20.88
C SER A 506 -50.58 -29.92 19.82
N GLU A 507 -50.98 -30.60 18.75
CA GLU A 507 -51.84 -30.05 17.69
C GLU A 507 -53.32 -30.09 18.07
N ALA A 508 -53.78 -31.14 18.81
CA ALA A 508 -55.15 -31.29 19.24
C ALA A 508 -55.57 -30.29 20.35
N LEU A 509 -54.57 -29.64 21.04
CA LEU A 509 -54.80 -28.63 22.09
C LEU A 509 -54.68 -27.19 21.61
N ARG A 510 -54.48 -26.97 20.30
CA ARG A 510 -54.44 -25.65 19.68
C ARG A 510 -55.53 -25.55 18.63
N GLU A 511 -56.74 -25.25 19.06
CA GLU A 511 -57.75 -24.62 18.23
C GLU A 511 -57.41 -23.15 18.04
N ARG A 512 -57.46 -22.72 16.79
CA ARG A 512 -57.27 -21.32 16.41
C ARG A 512 -58.48 -20.52 16.72
#